data_984895d15335163fabeeb454e18cf9c4
#
_entry.id   984895d15335163fabeeb454e18cf9c4
#
_cell.length_a   1.000
_cell.length_b   1.000
_cell.length_c   1.000
_cell.angle_alpha   90.00
_cell.angle_beta   90.00
_cell.angle_gamma   90.00
#
_symmetry.space_group_name_H-M   'P 1'
#
loop_
_entity.id
_entity.type
_entity.pdbx_description
1 polymer ?
#
loop_
_entity_poly.entity_id
_entity_poly.type
_entity_poly.pdbx_seq_one_letter_code
_entity_poly.pdbx_strand_id
1 'polypeptide(L)'
;MANAQMIHDAQEFLASEAVPGWLIYDYLGCNPVLAQIAPSSGHVTRPVFLYVPASGSPTLLTHHVDAGKFAEAGVDTIVYSSRATLETALRDTLTGAASVAMEYSPRNGLPRVSRVDAGTVELVRSMGPDVISSADLMQYATQRWSPEQLASHRRAADALGRIVNEAFARIGQRLADGVTEFEVAEFIRQRFKEEGLTTADGPI
;
A
#
# COMPACT_ATOMS: atom_id res chain seq x y z
N MET A 1 -7.65 -13.71 -2.51
CA MET A 1 -7.45 -13.51 -3.98
C MET A 1 -6.77 -12.18 -4.20
N ALA A 2 -5.89 -12.10 -5.20
CA ALA A 2 -5.24 -10.84 -5.57
C ALA A 2 -6.28 -9.78 -5.98
N ASN A 3 -5.94 -8.52 -5.74
CA ASN A 3 -6.80 -7.40 -6.09
C ASN A 3 -6.70 -7.12 -7.61
N ALA A 4 -7.60 -7.71 -8.38
CA ALA A 4 -7.59 -7.60 -9.84
C ALA A 4 -7.69 -6.16 -10.36
N GLN A 5 -8.42 -5.29 -9.66
CA GLN A 5 -8.53 -3.88 -10.06
C GLN A 5 -7.21 -3.14 -9.88
N MET A 6 -6.52 -3.34 -8.75
CA MET A 6 -5.20 -2.72 -8.52
C MET A 6 -4.15 -3.20 -9.51
N ILE A 7 -4.19 -4.49 -9.88
CA ILE A 7 -3.31 -5.04 -10.92
C ILE A 7 -3.60 -4.39 -12.27
N HIS A 8 -4.87 -4.29 -12.64
CA HIS A 8 -5.29 -3.66 -13.89
C HIS A 8 -4.85 -2.19 -13.96
N ASP A 9 -5.11 -1.41 -12.90
CA ASP A 9 -4.71 -0.01 -12.81
C ASP A 9 -3.19 0.15 -12.89
N ALA A 10 -2.43 -0.75 -12.24
CA ALA A 10 -0.99 -0.76 -12.35
C ALA A 10 -0.50 -1.02 -13.77
N GLN A 11 -1.09 -1.99 -14.46
CA GLN A 11 -0.75 -2.32 -15.85
C GLN A 11 -1.08 -1.18 -16.82
N GLU A 12 -2.21 -0.52 -16.62
CA GLU A 12 -2.60 0.68 -17.40
C GLU A 12 -1.54 1.78 -17.25
N PHE A 13 -1.12 2.07 -16.01
CA PHE A 13 -0.08 3.05 -15.73
C PHE A 13 1.27 2.65 -16.34
N LEU A 14 1.70 1.41 -16.13
CA LEU A 14 2.96 0.88 -16.67
C LEU A 14 3.02 0.99 -18.19
N ALA A 15 1.92 0.67 -18.86
CA ALA A 15 1.82 0.79 -20.32
C ALA A 15 1.89 2.25 -20.78
N SER A 16 1.22 3.18 -20.09
CA SER A 16 1.24 4.61 -20.43
C SER A 16 2.61 5.25 -20.26
N GLU A 17 3.38 4.81 -19.28
CA GLU A 17 4.73 5.31 -18.97
C GLU A 17 5.85 4.51 -19.65
N ALA A 18 5.51 3.52 -20.46
CA ALA A 18 6.47 2.60 -21.10
C ALA A 18 7.43 1.91 -20.11
N VAL A 19 6.96 1.61 -18.92
CA VAL A 19 7.70 0.87 -17.89
C VAL A 19 7.39 -0.62 -18.04
N PRO A 20 8.39 -1.52 -18.19
CA PRO A 20 8.16 -2.95 -18.43
C PRO A 20 7.39 -3.66 -17.32
N GLY A 21 7.56 -3.25 -16.05
CA GLY A 21 6.89 -3.89 -14.95
C GLY A 21 7.17 -3.26 -13.59
N TRP A 22 6.43 -3.72 -12.60
CA TRP A 22 6.53 -3.36 -11.19
C TRP A 22 6.96 -4.57 -10.38
N LEU A 23 8.10 -4.49 -9.70
CA LEU A 23 8.61 -5.53 -8.81
C LEU A 23 8.42 -5.08 -7.36
N ILE A 24 7.42 -5.62 -6.72
CA ILE A 24 7.09 -5.35 -5.32
C ILE A 24 7.84 -6.36 -4.45
N TYR A 25 8.61 -5.85 -3.47
CA TYR A 25 9.37 -6.66 -2.53
C TYR A 25 8.76 -6.61 -1.14
N ASP A 26 8.72 -7.75 -0.48
CA ASP A 26 8.36 -7.85 0.93
C ASP A 26 9.29 -8.78 1.70
N TYR A 27 9.57 -8.41 2.92
CA TYR A 27 10.23 -9.24 3.92
C TYR A 27 9.50 -9.11 5.25
N LEU A 28 9.12 -10.25 5.82
CA LEU A 28 8.39 -10.35 7.10
C LEU A 28 6.98 -9.74 7.09
N GLY A 29 6.35 -9.56 5.94
CA GLY A 29 5.02 -8.94 5.85
C GLY A 29 5.02 -7.43 6.12
N CYS A 30 6.14 -6.75 5.87
CA CYS A 30 6.30 -5.33 6.18
C CYS A 30 5.88 -4.39 5.04
N ASN A 31 5.62 -4.91 3.83
CA ASN A 31 5.20 -4.10 2.70
C ASN A 31 3.66 -4.06 2.56
N PRO A 32 2.99 -2.96 2.95
CA PRO A 32 1.55 -2.86 2.87
C PRO A 32 1.03 -2.88 1.42
N VAL A 33 1.86 -2.56 0.43
CA VAL A 33 1.48 -2.61 -0.99
C VAL A 33 1.28 -4.05 -1.42
N LEU A 34 2.25 -4.94 -1.10
CA LEU A 34 2.09 -6.36 -1.38
C LEU A 34 0.84 -6.93 -0.70
N ALA A 35 0.64 -6.58 0.58
CA ALA A 35 -0.51 -7.06 1.36
C ALA A 35 -1.86 -6.62 0.76
N GLN A 36 -1.94 -5.46 0.11
CA GLN A 36 -3.16 -4.99 -0.57
C GLN A 36 -3.40 -5.70 -1.91
N ILE A 37 -2.33 -6.01 -2.65
CA ILE A 37 -2.43 -6.59 -3.99
C ILE A 37 -2.54 -8.12 -3.92
N ALA A 38 -1.68 -8.77 -3.14
CA ALA A 38 -1.62 -10.22 -2.98
C ALA A 38 -1.51 -10.60 -1.49
N PRO A 39 -2.63 -10.58 -0.74
CA PRO A 39 -2.62 -10.86 0.68
C PRO A 39 -2.20 -12.30 0.98
N SER A 40 -1.42 -12.48 2.04
CA SER A 40 -1.08 -13.78 2.59
C SER A 40 -2.05 -14.21 3.68
N SER A 41 -2.26 -15.51 3.86
CA SER A 41 -3.10 -16.08 4.93
C SER A 41 -2.41 -16.16 6.29
N GLY A 42 -1.18 -15.64 6.42
CA GLY A 42 -0.43 -15.69 7.67
C GLY A 42 0.91 -14.97 7.60
N HIS A 43 1.67 -15.07 8.70
CA HIS A 43 2.96 -14.39 8.80
C HIS A 43 3.99 -14.94 7.81
N VAL A 44 4.48 -14.06 6.94
CA VAL A 44 5.54 -14.35 5.96
C VAL A 44 6.90 -14.23 6.62
N THR A 45 7.82 -15.16 6.36
CA THR A 45 9.11 -15.24 7.06
C THR A 45 10.32 -15.15 6.14
N ARG A 46 10.12 -15.14 4.83
CA ARG A 46 11.18 -15.12 3.81
C ARG A 46 10.87 -14.02 2.78
N PRO A 47 11.88 -13.58 2.01
CA PRO A 47 11.66 -12.64 0.92
C PRO A 47 10.56 -13.10 -0.04
N VAL A 48 9.68 -12.19 -0.40
CA VAL A 48 8.65 -12.39 -1.42
C VAL A 48 8.76 -11.30 -2.44
N PHE A 49 8.59 -11.65 -3.70
CA PHE A 49 8.52 -10.68 -4.80
C PHE A 49 7.24 -10.93 -5.59
N LEU A 50 6.54 -9.86 -5.91
CA LEU A 50 5.44 -9.89 -6.87
C LEU A 50 5.84 -9.04 -8.07
N TYR A 51 5.96 -9.66 -9.22
CA TYR A 51 6.19 -8.95 -10.48
C TYR A 51 4.85 -8.76 -11.20
N VAL A 52 4.50 -7.51 -11.43
CA VAL A 52 3.35 -7.11 -12.24
C VAL A 52 3.89 -6.56 -13.56
N PRO A 53 3.84 -7.32 -14.66
CA PRO A 53 4.27 -6.83 -15.98
C PRO A 53 3.28 -5.79 -16.51
N ALA A 54 3.71 -4.92 -17.42
CA ALA A 54 2.82 -3.97 -18.12
C ALA A 54 1.71 -4.68 -18.91
N SER A 55 1.93 -5.95 -19.28
CA SER A 55 0.91 -6.81 -19.91
C SER A 55 1.17 -8.27 -19.57
N GLY A 56 0.10 -9.06 -19.42
CA GLY A 56 0.17 -10.47 -19.05
C GLY A 56 -0.13 -10.72 -17.57
N SER A 57 0.12 -11.93 -17.10
CA SER A 57 -0.19 -12.34 -15.72
C SER A 57 0.90 -11.91 -14.73
N PRO A 58 0.53 -11.43 -13.54
CA PRO A 58 1.47 -11.23 -12.46
C PRO A 58 2.09 -12.54 -11.98
N THR A 59 3.33 -12.49 -11.55
CA THR A 59 4.08 -13.64 -11.04
C THR A 59 4.58 -13.38 -9.63
N LEU A 60 4.23 -14.26 -8.70
CA LEU A 60 4.68 -14.23 -7.31
C LEU A 60 5.88 -15.19 -7.13
N LEU A 61 6.98 -14.68 -6.59
CA LEU A 61 8.14 -15.48 -6.20
C LEU A 61 8.12 -15.61 -4.67
N THR A 62 7.98 -16.83 -4.18
CA THR A 62 7.91 -17.08 -2.72
C THR A 62 8.73 -18.30 -2.32
N HIS A 63 9.23 -18.30 -1.09
CA HIS A 63 9.96 -19.43 -0.56
C HIS A 63 9.02 -20.60 -0.25
N HIS A 64 9.48 -21.86 -0.39
CA HIS A 64 8.67 -23.06 -0.19
C HIS A 64 8.01 -23.13 1.20
N VAL A 65 8.61 -22.51 2.23
CA VAL A 65 8.05 -22.44 3.59
C VAL A 65 6.80 -21.54 3.64
N ASP A 66 6.74 -20.52 2.80
CA ASP A 66 5.66 -19.53 2.81
C ASP A 66 4.67 -19.71 1.63
N ALA A 67 4.97 -20.59 0.66
CA ALA A 67 4.17 -20.75 -0.56
C ALA A 67 2.69 -21.05 -0.29
N GLY A 68 2.39 -21.92 0.69
CA GLY A 68 1.03 -22.23 1.08
C GLY A 68 0.21 -21.05 1.57
N LYS A 69 0.86 -19.99 2.07
CA LYS A 69 0.20 -18.79 2.56
C LYS A 69 -0.36 -17.90 1.45
N PHE A 70 0.09 -18.11 0.22
CA PHE A 70 -0.35 -17.40 -0.98
C PHE A 70 -1.22 -18.26 -1.92
N ALA A 71 -1.64 -19.44 -1.49
CA ALA A 71 -2.46 -20.34 -2.32
C ALA A 71 -3.75 -19.70 -2.86
N GLU A 72 -4.33 -18.77 -2.11
CA GLU A 72 -5.54 -18.04 -2.50
C GLU A 72 -5.25 -16.72 -3.23
N ALA A 73 -3.98 -16.38 -3.48
CA ALA A 73 -3.64 -15.14 -4.18
C ALA A 73 -4.15 -15.12 -5.63
N GLY A 74 -4.23 -16.30 -6.29
CA GLY A 74 -4.76 -16.39 -7.65
C GLY A 74 -3.84 -15.75 -8.70
N VAL A 75 -2.51 -15.79 -8.45
CA VAL A 75 -1.46 -15.36 -9.37
C VAL A 75 -0.50 -16.52 -9.63
N ASP A 76 0.17 -16.50 -10.78
CA ASP A 76 1.19 -17.49 -11.09
C ASP A 76 2.31 -17.44 -10.03
N THR A 77 2.73 -18.60 -9.54
CA THR A 77 3.67 -18.66 -8.42
C THR A 77 4.91 -19.47 -8.78
N ILE A 78 6.08 -18.87 -8.61
CA ILE A 78 7.40 -19.51 -8.68
C ILE A 78 7.87 -19.74 -7.25
N VAL A 79 8.12 -21.03 -6.90
CA VAL A 79 8.58 -21.40 -5.56
C VAL A 79 10.09 -21.59 -5.57
N TYR A 80 10.80 -20.85 -4.73
CA TYR A 80 12.23 -21.01 -4.54
C TYR A 80 12.55 -21.68 -3.18
N SER A 81 13.75 -22.23 -3.04
CA SER A 81 14.19 -22.94 -1.82
C SER A 81 15.55 -22.49 -1.29
N SER A 82 16.28 -21.68 -2.04
CA SER A 82 17.61 -21.19 -1.68
C SER A 82 17.84 -19.81 -2.30
N ARG A 83 18.90 -19.14 -1.85
CA ARG A 83 19.34 -17.87 -2.44
C ARG A 83 19.63 -18.02 -3.93
N ALA A 84 20.30 -19.09 -4.34
CA ALA A 84 20.64 -19.33 -5.74
C ALA A 84 19.37 -19.50 -6.61
N THR A 85 18.39 -20.27 -6.14
CA THR A 85 17.12 -20.46 -6.87
C THR A 85 16.28 -19.21 -6.90
N LEU A 86 16.31 -18.36 -5.88
CA LEU A 86 15.68 -17.04 -5.89
C LEU A 86 16.32 -16.14 -6.95
N GLU A 87 17.64 -16.06 -6.98
CA GLU A 87 18.36 -15.21 -7.96
C GLU A 87 18.12 -15.67 -9.41
N THR A 88 18.05 -16.98 -9.63
CA THR A 88 17.68 -17.52 -10.94
C THR A 88 16.25 -17.11 -11.32
N ALA A 89 15.28 -17.34 -10.43
CA ALA A 89 13.88 -17.00 -10.67
C ALA A 89 13.69 -15.47 -10.93
N LEU A 90 14.38 -14.62 -10.17
CA LEU A 90 14.33 -13.17 -10.39
C LEU A 90 14.92 -12.79 -11.75
N ARG A 91 16.07 -13.35 -12.12
CA ARG A 91 16.71 -13.09 -13.41
C ARG A 91 15.80 -13.51 -14.58
N ASP A 92 15.20 -14.69 -14.49
CA ASP A 92 14.29 -15.19 -15.51
C ASP A 92 13.05 -14.31 -15.64
N THR A 93 12.46 -13.90 -14.49
CA THR A 93 11.30 -13.02 -14.44
C THR A 93 11.58 -11.62 -15.02
N LEU A 94 12.79 -11.10 -14.84
CA LEU A 94 13.21 -9.77 -15.30
C LEU A 94 13.89 -9.78 -16.68
N THR A 95 13.96 -10.94 -17.35
CA THR A 95 14.62 -11.06 -18.65
C THR A 95 14.03 -10.09 -19.67
N GLY A 96 14.90 -9.28 -20.30
CA GLY A 96 14.50 -8.31 -21.32
C GLY A 96 13.94 -6.99 -20.79
N ALA A 97 13.73 -6.83 -19.49
CA ALA A 97 13.31 -5.57 -18.91
C ALA A 97 14.50 -4.58 -18.86
N ALA A 98 14.36 -3.42 -19.50
CA ALA A 98 15.35 -2.35 -19.42
C ALA A 98 15.30 -1.60 -18.07
N SER A 99 14.10 -1.55 -17.47
CA SER A 99 13.88 -0.95 -16.16
C SER A 99 12.77 -1.68 -15.42
N VAL A 100 12.70 -1.49 -14.11
CA VAL A 100 11.64 -2.01 -13.26
C VAL A 100 11.31 -1.01 -12.16
N ALA A 101 10.02 -0.77 -11.94
CA ALA A 101 9.57 0.07 -10.82
C ALA A 101 9.64 -0.73 -9.52
N MET A 102 10.13 -0.11 -8.44
CA MET A 102 10.15 -0.68 -7.08
C MET A 102 9.81 0.41 -6.06
N GLU A 103 9.40 0.02 -4.84
CA GLU A 103 9.20 0.96 -3.72
C GLU A 103 10.55 1.52 -3.23
N TYR A 104 11.24 2.15 -4.16
CA TYR A 104 12.54 2.79 -4.00
C TYR A 104 12.40 4.30 -4.09
N SER A 105 12.96 5.02 -3.12
CA SER A 105 12.98 6.48 -3.10
C SER A 105 14.39 7.00 -3.36
N PRO A 106 14.70 7.47 -4.59
CA PRO A 106 16.02 8.00 -4.91
C PRO A 106 16.43 9.12 -3.92
N ARG A 107 17.61 8.99 -3.33
CA ARG A 107 18.13 9.94 -2.34
C ARG A 107 17.16 10.23 -1.18
N ASN A 108 16.25 9.29 -0.90
CA ASN A 108 15.23 9.42 0.15
C ASN A 108 14.33 10.67 -0.01
N GLY A 109 14.08 11.11 -1.23
CA GLY A 109 13.24 12.28 -1.52
C GLY A 109 11.78 12.13 -1.09
N LEU A 110 11.26 10.88 -1.09
CA LEU A 110 9.93 10.51 -0.59
C LEU A 110 10.05 9.29 0.35
N PRO A 111 10.41 9.46 1.62
CA PRO A 111 10.66 8.35 2.55
C PRO A 111 9.50 7.37 2.67
N ARG A 112 8.26 7.84 2.53
CA ARG A 112 7.04 7.02 2.61
C ARG A 112 6.96 5.93 1.54
N VAL A 113 7.59 6.14 0.38
CA VAL A 113 7.65 5.17 -0.71
C VAL A 113 8.71 4.11 -0.45
N SER A 114 9.78 4.43 0.29
CA SER A 114 10.92 3.54 0.49
C SER A 114 10.52 2.33 1.35
N ARG A 115 10.34 1.17 0.68
CA ARG A 115 10.00 -0.12 1.31
C ARG A 115 10.99 -1.22 0.97
N VAL A 116 11.80 -1.01 -0.06
CA VAL A 116 12.85 -1.94 -0.47
C VAL A 116 14.18 -1.50 0.14
N ASP A 117 14.94 -2.46 0.66
CA ASP A 117 16.28 -2.19 1.18
C ASP A 117 17.30 -2.00 0.05
N ALA A 118 18.42 -1.34 0.39
CA ALA A 118 19.46 -1.03 -0.58
C ALA A 118 20.06 -2.29 -1.22
N GLY A 119 20.28 -3.35 -0.44
CA GLY A 119 20.84 -4.61 -0.94
C GLY A 119 19.94 -5.30 -1.96
N THR A 120 18.62 -5.22 -1.78
CA THR A 120 17.65 -5.74 -2.76
C THR A 120 17.64 -4.90 -4.04
N VAL A 121 17.78 -3.58 -3.95
CA VAL A 121 17.94 -2.70 -5.12
C VAL A 121 19.23 -3.03 -5.89
N GLU A 122 20.34 -3.20 -5.17
CA GLU A 122 21.64 -3.60 -5.76
C GLU A 122 21.54 -4.97 -6.45
N LEU A 123 20.87 -5.93 -5.82
CA LEU A 123 20.65 -7.26 -6.40
C LEU A 123 19.90 -7.16 -7.73
N VAL A 124 18.77 -6.44 -7.77
CA VAL A 124 17.96 -6.29 -8.99
C VAL A 124 18.77 -5.58 -10.08
N ARG A 125 19.46 -4.51 -9.77
CA ARG A 125 20.34 -3.81 -10.72
C ARG A 125 21.45 -4.70 -11.28
N SER A 126 22.01 -5.58 -10.47
CA SER A 126 23.05 -6.54 -10.92
C SER A 126 22.54 -7.56 -11.94
N MET A 127 21.22 -7.70 -12.08
CA MET A 127 20.57 -8.59 -13.06
C MET A 127 20.28 -7.92 -14.40
N GLY A 128 20.49 -6.60 -14.51
CA GLY A 128 20.41 -5.85 -15.76
C GLY A 128 19.46 -4.66 -15.78
N PRO A 129 18.23 -4.74 -15.24
CA PRO A 129 17.30 -3.61 -15.30
C PRO A 129 17.74 -2.46 -14.38
N ASP A 130 17.49 -1.21 -14.82
CA ASP A 130 17.53 -0.09 -13.88
C ASP A 130 16.34 -0.13 -12.93
N VAL A 131 16.56 0.29 -11.68
CA VAL A 131 15.49 0.38 -10.68
C VAL A 131 15.03 1.84 -10.58
N ILE A 132 13.78 2.06 -10.95
CA ILE A 132 13.10 3.36 -10.87
C ILE A 132 12.09 3.37 -9.72
N SER A 133 11.70 4.57 -9.29
CA SER A 133 10.70 4.72 -8.22
C SER A 133 9.30 4.32 -8.69
N SER A 134 8.59 3.56 -7.86
CA SER A 134 7.17 3.25 -8.07
C SER A 134 6.21 4.30 -7.47
N ALA A 135 6.68 5.48 -7.07
CA ALA A 135 5.88 6.46 -6.32
C ALA A 135 4.56 6.80 -7.01
N ASP A 136 4.61 7.22 -8.27
CA ASP A 136 3.42 7.62 -9.03
C ASP A 136 2.55 6.42 -9.41
N LEU A 137 3.19 5.29 -9.77
CA LEU A 137 2.51 4.01 -10.01
C LEU A 137 1.73 3.55 -8.77
N MET A 138 2.37 3.55 -7.62
CA MET A 138 1.74 3.17 -6.35
C MET A 138 0.56 4.09 -6.02
N GLN A 139 0.72 5.40 -6.20
CA GLN A 139 -0.36 6.37 -6.01
C GLN A 139 -1.53 6.09 -6.96
N TYR A 140 -1.25 5.85 -8.24
CA TYR A 140 -2.26 5.55 -9.25
C TYR A 140 -3.01 4.25 -8.95
N ALA A 141 -2.31 3.18 -8.66
CA ALA A 141 -2.89 1.85 -8.49
C ALA A 141 -3.56 1.62 -7.11
N THR A 142 -3.08 2.30 -6.03
CA THR A 142 -3.51 1.98 -4.66
C THR A 142 -4.16 3.11 -3.89
N GLN A 143 -4.07 4.37 -4.37
CA GLN A 143 -4.52 5.55 -3.61
C GLN A 143 -5.72 6.27 -4.25
N ARG A 144 -6.16 5.87 -5.43
CA ARG A 144 -7.36 6.44 -6.06
C ARG A 144 -8.61 5.93 -5.35
N TRP A 145 -9.50 6.84 -5.07
CA TRP A 145 -10.77 6.50 -4.44
C TRP A 145 -11.82 6.07 -5.46
N SER A 146 -12.60 5.04 -5.11
CA SER A 146 -13.83 4.73 -5.85
C SER A 146 -14.87 5.83 -5.62
N PRO A 147 -15.92 5.92 -6.47
CA PRO A 147 -17.04 6.82 -6.24
C PRO A 147 -17.66 6.66 -4.84
N GLU A 148 -17.76 5.43 -4.34
CA GLU A 148 -18.31 5.11 -3.01
C GLU A 148 -17.39 5.60 -1.89
N GLN A 149 -16.08 5.41 -2.05
CA GLN A 149 -15.06 5.90 -1.10
C GLN A 149 -15.07 7.43 -1.06
N LEU A 150 -15.14 8.10 -2.22
CA LEU A 150 -15.25 9.55 -2.29
C LEU A 150 -16.53 10.06 -1.63
N ALA A 151 -17.67 9.40 -1.88
CA ALA A 151 -18.93 9.75 -1.24
C ALA A 151 -18.87 9.56 0.28
N SER A 152 -18.25 8.48 0.74
CA SER A 152 -18.02 8.23 2.18
C SER A 152 -17.15 9.31 2.82
N HIS A 153 -16.05 9.67 2.15
CA HIS A 153 -15.17 10.75 2.60
C HIS A 153 -15.91 12.10 2.72
N ARG A 154 -16.73 12.45 1.73
CA ARG A 154 -17.52 13.69 1.76
C ARG A 154 -18.51 13.71 2.92
N ARG A 155 -19.23 12.61 3.16
CA ARG A 155 -20.14 12.50 4.33
C ARG A 155 -19.38 12.69 5.66
N ALA A 156 -18.22 12.05 5.79
CA ALA A 156 -17.38 12.21 6.99
C ALA A 156 -16.88 13.66 7.14
N ALA A 157 -16.43 14.29 6.07
CA ALA A 157 -15.97 15.68 6.08
C ALA A 157 -17.08 16.65 6.48
N ASP A 158 -18.29 16.48 5.95
CA ASP A 158 -19.47 17.29 6.30
C ASP A 158 -19.85 17.11 7.78
N ALA A 159 -19.82 15.87 8.30
CA ALA A 159 -20.08 15.59 9.70
C ALA A 159 -19.03 16.24 10.62
N LEU A 160 -17.74 16.11 10.27
CA LEU A 160 -16.65 16.76 11.01
C LEU A 160 -16.81 18.29 11.03
N GLY A 161 -17.15 18.90 9.90
CA GLY A 161 -17.42 20.35 9.82
C GLY A 161 -18.56 20.80 10.76
N ARG A 162 -19.66 20.03 10.82
CA ARG A 162 -20.76 20.28 11.77
C ARG A 162 -20.29 20.16 13.23
N ILE A 163 -19.61 19.06 13.56
CA ILE A 163 -19.14 18.79 14.93
C ILE A 163 -18.18 19.88 15.41
N VAL A 164 -17.27 20.35 14.57
CA VAL A 164 -16.36 21.47 14.93
C VAL A 164 -17.15 22.73 15.26
N ASN A 165 -18.10 23.11 14.42
CA ASN A 165 -18.94 24.30 14.67
C ASN A 165 -19.77 24.16 15.96
N GLU A 166 -20.35 23.00 16.21
CA GLU A 166 -21.10 22.70 17.45
C GLU A 166 -20.20 22.76 18.68
N ALA A 167 -18.96 22.25 18.59
CA ALA A 167 -17.99 22.32 19.67
C ALA A 167 -17.64 23.77 20.02
N PHE A 168 -17.36 24.61 19.02
CA PHE A 168 -17.11 26.03 19.25
C PHE A 168 -18.34 26.78 19.81
N ALA A 169 -19.54 26.48 19.30
CA ALA A 169 -20.76 27.05 19.85
C ALA A 169 -20.97 26.67 21.32
N ARG A 170 -20.70 25.40 21.69
CA ARG A 170 -20.76 24.93 23.08
C ARG A 170 -19.76 25.63 23.98
N ILE A 171 -18.52 25.84 23.51
CA ILE A 171 -17.51 26.60 24.25
C ILE A 171 -18.01 28.03 24.49
N GLY A 172 -18.51 28.71 23.46
CA GLY A 172 -19.01 30.09 23.57
C GLY A 172 -20.19 30.21 24.56
N GLN A 173 -21.13 29.24 24.54
CA GLN A 173 -22.29 29.23 25.46
C GLN A 173 -21.90 29.00 26.92
N ARG A 174 -20.82 28.26 27.18
CA ARG A 174 -20.38 27.90 28.54
C ARG A 174 -19.17 28.70 29.03
N LEU A 175 -18.75 29.71 28.30
CA LEU A 175 -17.54 30.46 28.63
C LEU A 175 -17.61 31.12 30.00
N ALA A 176 -18.78 31.62 30.39
CA ALA A 176 -19.01 32.29 31.69
C ALA A 176 -19.02 31.30 32.87
N ASP A 177 -19.48 30.06 32.65
CA ASP A 177 -19.57 29.00 33.68
C ASP A 177 -18.28 28.19 33.80
N GLY A 178 -17.35 28.40 32.86
CA GLY A 178 -16.16 27.57 32.66
C GLY A 178 -16.48 26.32 31.86
N VAL A 179 -15.55 25.96 30.96
CA VAL A 179 -15.57 24.71 30.20
C VAL A 179 -14.13 24.19 30.12
N THR A 180 -13.98 22.90 30.34
CA THR A 180 -12.68 22.24 30.27
C THR A 180 -12.47 21.60 28.90
N GLU A 181 -11.20 21.43 28.50
CA GLU A 181 -10.83 20.67 27.30
C GLU A 181 -11.36 19.23 27.32
N PHE A 182 -11.40 18.59 28.51
CA PHE A 182 -11.96 17.27 28.69
C PHE A 182 -13.45 17.21 28.33
N GLU A 183 -14.26 18.18 28.79
CA GLU A 183 -15.70 18.25 28.49
C GLU A 183 -15.95 18.47 26.99
N VAL A 184 -15.09 19.25 26.32
CA VAL A 184 -15.17 19.46 24.87
C VAL A 184 -14.79 18.18 24.12
N ALA A 185 -13.73 17.49 24.54
CA ALA A 185 -13.32 16.23 23.94
C ALA A 185 -14.40 15.15 24.09
N GLU A 186 -15.03 15.03 25.28
CA GLU A 186 -16.17 14.12 25.50
C GLU A 186 -17.37 14.45 24.62
N PHE A 187 -17.68 15.74 24.47
CA PHE A 187 -18.72 16.17 23.54
C PHE A 187 -18.43 15.73 22.11
N ILE A 188 -17.20 15.95 21.61
CA ILE A 188 -16.80 15.54 20.26
C ILE A 188 -16.87 14.02 20.09
N ARG A 189 -16.39 13.23 21.07
CA ARG A 189 -16.50 11.76 21.05
C ARG A 189 -17.95 11.28 20.97
N GLN A 190 -18.84 11.90 21.74
CA GLN A 190 -20.26 11.58 21.72
C GLN A 190 -20.88 11.90 20.36
N ARG A 191 -20.55 13.05 19.76
CA ARG A 191 -21.01 13.42 18.41
C ARG A 191 -20.50 12.46 17.34
N PHE A 192 -19.23 11.99 17.43
CA PHE A 192 -18.70 10.96 16.52
C PHE A 192 -19.54 9.68 16.58
N LYS A 193 -19.89 9.24 17.78
CA LYS A 193 -20.73 8.06 17.99
C LYS A 193 -22.12 8.24 17.39
N GLU A 194 -22.74 9.39 17.58
CA GLU A 194 -24.08 9.73 17.07
C GLU A 194 -24.11 9.80 15.53
N GLU A 195 -23.06 10.32 14.91
CA GLU A 195 -22.90 10.39 13.45
C GLU A 195 -22.39 9.06 12.84
N GLY A 196 -22.13 8.03 13.64
CA GLY A 196 -21.61 6.74 13.18
C GLY A 196 -20.17 6.82 12.63
N LEU A 197 -19.39 7.80 13.09
CA LEU A 197 -17.99 7.96 12.70
C LEU A 197 -17.09 7.06 13.55
N THR A 198 -15.99 6.60 12.93
CA THR A 198 -14.91 5.90 13.61
C THR A 198 -13.60 6.67 13.43
N THR A 199 -12.71 6.57 14.40
CA THR A 199 -11.39 7.22 14.36
C THR A 199 -10.31 6.24 14.76
N ALA A 200 -9.13 6.35 14.13
CA ALA A 200 -7.97 5.56 14.53
C ALA A 200 -7.38 6.09 15.85
N ASP A 201 -7.34 7.42 15.98
CA ASP A 201 -6.91 8.13 17.17
C ASP A 201 -8.08 8.96 17.68
N GLY A 202 -8.48 8.84 18.91
CA GLY A 202 -9.59 9.63 19.45
C GLY A 202 -9.38 11.13 19.30
N PRO A 203 -10.44 11.97 19.41
CA PRO A 203 -10.26 13.38 19.65
C PRO A 203 -9.51 13.51 20.99
N ILE A 204 -8.42 14.25 20.96
CA ILE A 204 -7.47 14.40 22.07
C ILE A 204 -8.11 15.15 23.21
#